data_85a16842e5bd2cee9f3518d218d46d59
#
_entry.id   85a16842e5bd2cee9f3518d218d46d59
#
_cell.length_a   1.000
_cell.length_b   1.000
_cell.length_c   1.000
_cell.angle_alpha   90.00
_cell.angle_beta   90.00
_cell.angle_gamma   90.00
#
_symmetry.space_group_name_H-M   'P 1'
#
loop_
_entity.id
_entity.type
_entity.pdbx_description
1 polymer ?
#
loop_
_entity_poly.entity_id
_entity_poly.type
_entity_poly.pdbx_seq_one_letter_code
_entity_poly.pdbx_strand_id
1 'polypeptide(L)'
;MINVQQLLPKYYRKSRYVNGLLNPINAEFEKFYADMNIFLKNMSIDDADIDGIRDFENDFFIPLSDDEIELRRSRVKAKYLHPVTTTFDNLKNIVNSFDSNATVAERPSEYTVVIAGFETSLLQDIAESVNEIKPAHIAITYNSHDVEVGKMQEYVS
;
A
#
# COMPACT_ATOMS: atom_id res chain seq x y z
N MET A 1 23.11 -8.22 -15.16
CA MET A 1 23.78 -9.19 -14.26
C MET A 1 25.26 -9.16 -14.54
N ILE A 2 26.11 -8.87 -13.59
CA ILE A 2 27.57 -8.80 -13.78
C ILE A 2 28.11 -10.22 -13.60
N ASN A 3 28.70 -10.78 -14.66
CA ASN A 3 29.43 -12.04 -14.58
C ASN A 3 30.92 -11.73 -14.45
N VAL A 4 31.49 -12.04 -13.26
CA VAL A 4 32.90 -11.74 -12.95
C VAL A 4 33.87 -12.38 -13.95
N GLN A 5 33.52 -13.53 -14.54
CA GLN A 5 34.34 -14.16 -15.59
C GLN A 5 34.52 -13.29 -16.83
N GLN A 6 33.54 -12.43 -17.15
CA GLN A 6 33.62 -11.53 -18.30
C GLN A 6 34.59 -10.37 -18.08
N LEU A 7 34.86 -10.03 -16.83
CA LEU A 7 35.82 -8.99 -16.47
C LEU A 7 37.27 -9.45 -16.58
N LEU A 8 37.52 -10.78 -16.66
CA LEU A 8 38.85 -11.34 -16.81
C LEU A 8 39.32 -11.31 -18.27
N PRO A 9 40.66 -11.23 -18.48
CA PRO A 9 41.25 -11.44 -19.78
C PRO A 9 40.86 -12.79 -20.39
N LYS A 10 40.70 -12.85 -21.72
CA LYS A 10 40.15 -13.98 -22.45
C LYS A 10 40.83 -15.31 -22.14
N TYR A 11 42.15 -15.31 -21.89
CA TYR A 11 42.93 -16.52 -21.62
C TYR A 11 42.62 -17.16 -20.26
N TYR A 12 42.10 -16.43 -19.28
CA TYR A 12 41.69 -16.98 -17.98
C TYR A 12 40.26 -17.57 -18.00
N ARG A 13 39.38 -17.10 -18.89
CA ARG A 13 37.96 -17.48 -18.93
C ARG A 13 37.73 -18.97 -19.13
N LYS A 14 38.69 -19.69 -19.78
CA LYS A 14 38.61 -21.12 -20.00
C LYS A 14 39.35 -21.95 -18.97
N SER A 15 40.01 -21.33 -17.99
CA SER A 15 40.75 -22.07 -16.99
C SER A 15 39.80 -22.73 -15.98
N ARG A 16 39.96 -24.06 -15.82
CA ARG A 16 39.19 -24.88 -14.86
C ARG A 16 39.37 -24.37 -13.43
N TYR A 17 40.56 -23.94 -13.04
CA TYR A 17 40.88 -23.46 -11.72
C TYR A 17 40.23 -22.10 -11.44
N VAL A 18 40.31 -21.19 -12.39
CA VAL A 18 39.70 -19.87 -12.29
C VAL A 18 38.17 -20.00 -12.23
N ASN A 19 37.59 -20.84 -13.05
CA ASN A 19 36.13 -21.08 -13.05
C ASN A 19 35.68 -21.74 -11.73
N GLY A 20 36.48 -22.66 -11.17
CA GLY A 20 36.19 -23.25 -9.85
C GLY A 20 36.14 -22.22 -8.72
N LEU A 21 36.95 -21.16 -8.79
CA LEU A 21 36.94 -20.03 -7.85
C LEU A 21 35.80 -19.05 -8.10
N LEU A 22 35.53 -18.73 -9.36
CA LEU A 22 34.58 -17.67 -9.71
C LEU A 22 33.13 -18.14 -9.73
N ASN A 23 32.85 -19.42 -9.94
CA ASN A 23 31.48 -19.92 -9.95
C ASN A 23 30.77 -19.74 -8.60
N PRO A 24 31.36 -20.06 -7.43
CA PRO A 24 30.74 -19.73 -6.15
C PRO A 24 30.54 -18.23 -5.94
N ILE A 25 31.50 -17.41 -6.36
CA ILE A 25 31.41 -15.96 -6.27
C ILE A 25 30.25 -15.42 -7.11
N ASN A 26 30.10 -15.88 -8.34
CA ASN A 26 28.98 -15.50 -9.18
C ASN A 26 27.64 -15.93 -8.57
N ALA A 27 27.56 -17.12 -7.99
CA ALA A 27 26.36 -17.59 -7.31
C ALA A 27 25.96 -16.69 -6.13
N GLU A 28 26.94 -16.24 -5.33
CA GLU A 28 26.66 -15.28 -4.24
C GLU A 28 26.26 -13.90 -4.76
N PHE A 29 26.85 -13.43 -5.87
CA PHE A 29 26.38 -12.19 -6.51
C PHE A 29 24.93 -12.32 -7.04
N GLU A 30 24.56 -13.48 -7.60
CA GLU A 30 23.18 -13.71 -8.05
C GLU A 30 22.19 -13.63 -6.88
N LYS A 31 22.51 -14.24 -5.74
CA LYS A 31 21.69 -14.14 -4.53
C LYS A 31 21.61 -12.68 -4.06
N PHE A 32 22.75 -12.00 -3.97
CA PHE A 32 22.79 -10.60 -3.55
C PHE A 32 21.92 -9.72 -4.44
N TYR A 33 21.95 -9.88 -5.76
CA TYR A 33 21.09 -9.13 -6.67
C TYR A 33 19.61 -9.49 -6.51
N ALA A 34 19.29 -10.75 -6.22
CA ALA A 34 17.92 -11.17 -5.94
C ALA A 34 17.40 -10.50 -4.67
N ASP A 35 18.18 -10.53 -3.58
CA ASP A 35 17.84 -9.91 -2.31
C ASP A 35 17.70 -8.39 -2.43
N MET A 36 18.61 -7.76 -3.18
CA MET A 36 18.54 -6.33 -3.47
C MET A 36 17.26 -5.96 -4.24
N ASN A 37 16.84 -6.78 -5.19
CA ASN A 37 15.60 -6.53 -5.92
C ASN A 37 14.36 -6.65 -5.03
N ILE A 38 14.35 -7.61 -4.09
CA ILE A 38 13.29 -7.73 -3.08
C ILE A 38 13.29 -6.49 -2.19
N PHE A 39 14.45 -6.09 -1.70
CA PHE A 39 14.59 -4.88 -0.88
C PHE A 39 14.07 -3.63 -1.60
N LEU A 40 14.45 -3.43 -2.88
CA LEU A 40 13.98 -2.29 -3.67
C LEU A 40 12.47 -2.30 -3.89
N LYS A 41 11.86 -3.48 -4.09
CA LYS A 41 10.40 -3.61 -4.15
C LYS A 41 9.75 -3.21 -2.83
N ASN A 42 10.31 -3.65 -1.72
CA ASN A 42 9.78 -3.39 -0.39
C ASN A 42 9.96 -1.93 0.07
N MET A 43 10.70 -1.12 -0.68
CA MET A 43 10.74 0.34 -0.48
C MET A 43 9.50 1.08 -1.00
N SER A 44 8.67 0.43 -1.79
CA SER A 44 7.44 1.01 -2.34
C SER A 44 6.22 0.30 -1.77
N ILE A 45 5.27 1.04 -1.23
CA ILE A 45 4.02 0.48 -0.71
C ILE A 45 3.25 -0.29 -1.81
N ASP A 46 3.36 0.16 -3.07
CA ASP A 46 2.65 -0.44 -4.20
C ASP A 46 3.19 -1.82 -4.57
N ASP A 47 4.50 -2.02 -4.48
CA ASP A 47 5.19 -3.21 -4.95
C ASP A 47 5.63 -4.15 -3.81
N ALA A 48 5.54 -3.68 -2.55
CA ALA A 48 5.99 -4.44 -1.39
C ALA A 48 5.28 -5.79 -1.25
N ASP A 49 6.02 -6.81 -0.87
CA ASP A 49 5.49 -8.12 -0.50
C ASP A 49 4.92 -8.12 0.94
N ILE A 50 4.53 -9.29 1.42
CA ILE A 50 3.92 -9.44 2.76
C ILE A 50 4.85 -8.92 3.86
N ASP A 51 6.15 -9.18 3.75
CA ASP A 51 7.14 -8.77 4.75
C ASP A 51 7.35 -7.25 4.68
N GLY A 52 7.43 -6.68 3.47
CA GLY A 52 7.52 -5.23 3.27
C GLY A 52 6.29 -4.48 3.77
N ILE A 53 5.08 -5.00 3.53
CA ILE A 53 3.85 -4.41 4.09
C ILE A 53 3.84 -4.48 5.61
N ARG A 54 4.31 -5.58 6.21
CA ARG A 54 4.47 -5.69 7.68
C ARG A 54 5.42 -4.64 8.25
N ASP A 55 6.52 -4.36 7.57
CA ASP A 55 7.46 -3.32 8.00
C ASP A 55 6.79 -1.94 7.98
N PHE A 56 6.03 -1.61 6.93
CA PHE A 56 5.23 -0.38 6.89
C PHE A 56 4.17 -0.33 7.98
N GLU A 57 3.46 -1.44 8.26
CA GLU A 57 2.48 -1.49 9.35
C GLU A 57 3.12 -1.19 10.70
N ASN A 58 4.31 -1.73 10.97
CA ASN A 58 5.07 -1.43 12.18
C ASN A 58 5.47 0.05 12.25
N ASP A 59 5.96 0.62 11.15
CA ASP A 59 6.41 2.02 11.08
C ASP A 59 5.24 3.00 11.28
N PHE A 60 4.05 2.66 10.78
CA PHE A 60 2.85 3.48 10.93
C PHE A 60 1.97 3.12 12.13
N PHE A 61 2.44 2.20 13.01
CA PHE A 61 1.71 1.72 14.18
C PHE A 61 0.32 1.14 13.84
N ILE A 62 0.18 0.50 12.69
CA ILE A 62 -1.04 -0.19 12.28
C ILE A 62 -1.04 -1.58 12.93
N PRO A 63 -2.15 -2.01 13.60
CA PRO A 63 -2.23 -3.35 14.16
C PRO A 63 -2.04 -4.42 13.08
N LEU A 64 -1.21 -5.42 13.39
CA LEU A 64 -0.99 -6.55 12.49
C LEU A 64 -2.29 -7.35 12.37
N SER A 65 -2.67 -7.71 11.15
CA SER A 65 -3.84 -8.54 10.87
C SER A 65 -3.49 -9.66 9.89
N ASP A 66 -4.31 -10.72 9.89
CA ASP A 66 -4.21 -11.83 8.93
C ASP A 66 -5.06 -11.59 7.68
N ASP A 67 -5.48 -10.34 7.45
CA ASP A 67 -6.27 -9.95 6.29
C ASP A 67 -5.48 -10.09 4.97
N GLU A 68 -6.22 -10.04 3.87
CA GLU A 68 -5.65 -10.08 2.54
C GLU A 68 -4.64 -8.93 2.32
N ILE A 69 -3.55 -9.22 1.61
CA ILE A 69 -2.44 -8.28 1.41
C ILE A 69 -2.90 -6.95 0.79
N GLU A 70 -3.89 -6.97 -0.09
CA GLU A 70 -4.40 -5.77 -0.74
C GLU A 70 -5.15 -4.85 0.25
N LEU A 71 -5.91 -5.43 1.18
CA LEU A 71 -6.56 -4.66 2.23
C LEU A 71 -5.53 -4.04 3.20
N ARG A 72 -4.53 -4.83 3.60
CA ARG A 72 -3.41 -4.34 4.43
C ARG A 72 -2.66 -3.21 3.74
N ARG A 73 -2.39 -3.35 2.43
CA ARG A 73 -1.77 -2.33 1.59
C ARG A 73 -2.60 -1.03 1.54
N SER A 74 -3.91 -1.17 1.42
CA SER A 74 -4.84 -0.02 1.41
C SER A 74 -4.82 0.75 2.73
N ARG A 75 -4.78 0.04 3.87
CA ARG A 75 -4.65 0.67 5.21
C ARG A 75 -3.32 1.43 5.35
N VAL A 76 -2.22 0.83 4.89
CA VAL A 76 -0.89 1.50 4.89
C VAL A 76 -0.92 2.74 4.00
N LYS A 77 -1.49 2.65 2.80
CA LYS A 77 -1.66 3.81 1.89
C LYS A 77 -2.53 4.90 2.51
N ALA A 78 -3.66 4.53 3.11
CA ALA A 78 -4.52 5.48 3.78
C ALA A 78 -3.75 6.23 4.89
N LYS A 79 -2.97 5.52 5.70
CA LYS A 79 -2.16 6.11 6.77
C LYS A 79 -1.02 6.98 6.24
N TYR A 80 -0.36 6.56 5.15
CA TYR A 80 0.68 7.34 4.47
C TYR A 80 0.13 8.65 3.88
N LEU A 81 -1.09 8.61 3.35
CA LEU A 81 -1.78 9.79 2.80
C LEU A 81 -2.36 10.70 3.88
N HIS A 82 -2.24 10.33 5.17
CA HIS A 82 -2.72 11.10 6.30
C HIS A 82 -2.03 12.47 6.35
N PRO A 83 -2.66 13.53 5.93
CA PRO A 83 -1.99 14.82 5.80
C PRO A 83 -2.04 15.60 7.11
N VAL A 84 -1.10 16.49 7.26
CA VAL A 84 -1.11 17.52 8.32
C VAL A 84 -2.35 18.45 8.21
N THR A 85 -2.90 18.61 7.00
CA THR A 85 -4.10 19.39 6.71
C THR A 85 -5.10 18.56 5.91
N THR A 86 -6.32 18.49 6.42
CA THR A 86 -7.42 17.80 5.76
C THR A 86 -7.95 18.63 4.62
N THR A 87 -7.73 18.19 3.39
CA THR A 87 -8.38 18.71 2.19
C THR A 87 -9.32 17.67 1.62
N PHE A 88 -10.30 18.13 0.82
CA PHE A 88 -11.22 17.22 0.11
C PHE A 88 -10.47 16.23 -0.80
N ASP A 89 -9.43 16.71 -1.49
CA ASP A 89 -8.61 15.86 -2.36
C ASP A 89 -7.89 14.76 -1.58
N ASN A 90 -7.39 15.07 -0.37
CA ASN A 90 -6.75 14.06 0.48
C ASN A 90 -7.75 13.01 0.96
N LEU A 91 -8.95 13.43 1.36
CA LEU A 91 -10.03 12.51 1.73
C LEU A 91 -10.42 11.61 0.56
N LYS A 92 -10.51 12.15 -0.64
CA LYS A 92 -10.75 11.39 -1.86
C LYS A 92 -9.63 10.38 -2.14
N ASN A 93 -8.38 10.78 -1.99
CA ASN A 93 -7.22 9.90 -2.21
C ASN A 93 -7.21 8.75 -1.19
N ILE A 94 -7.54 8.99 0.06
CA ILE A 94 -7.65 7.96 1.10
C ILE A 94 -8.75 6.96 0.75
N VAL A 95 -9.95 7.42 0.41
CA VAL A 95 -11.05 6.54 0.00
C VAL A 95 -10.68 5.70 -1.22
N ASN A 96 -10.07 6.34 -2.23
CA ASN A 96 -9.64 5.65 -3.45
C ASN A 96 -8.47 4.65 -3.22
N SER A 97 -7.76 4.75 -2.09
CA SER A 97 -6.75 3.74 -1.75
C SER A 97 -7.34 2.40 -1.33
N PHE A 98 -8.60 2.39 -0.85
CA PHE A 98 -9.34 1.17 -0.51
C PHE A 98 -10.14 0.65 -1.72
N ASP A 99 -10.85 1.54 -2.42
CA ASP A 99 -11.61 1.19 -3.62
C ASP A 99 -11.52 2.32 -4.66
N SER A 100 -10.90 2.02 -5.80
CA SER A 100 -10.73 2.97 -6.90
C SER A 100 -12.05 3.39 -7.57
N ASN A 101 -13.12 2.61 -7.39
CA ASN A 101 -14.45 2.91 -7.92
C ASN A 101 -15.28 3.77 -6.97
N ALA A 102 -14.83 3.94 -5.73
CA ALA A 102 -15.52 4.75 -4.76
C ALA A 102 -15.58 6.22 -5.19
N THR A 103 -16.72 6.83 -5.00
CA THR A 103 -16.96 8.24 -5.32
C THR A 103 -17.11 9.05 -4.05
N VAL A 104 -16.47 10.22 -4.01
CA VAL A 104 -16.57 11.16 -2.90
C VAL A 104 -17.17 12.46 -3.41
N ALA A 105 -18.25 12.91 -2.80
CA ALA A 105 -18.95 14.13 -3.18
C ALA A 105 -19.20 15.04 -1.98
N GLU A 106 -18.97 16.34 -2.13
CA GLU A 106 -19.30 17.33 -1.12
C GLU A 106 -20.73 17.84 -1.27
N ARG A 107 -21.39 18.04 -0.13
CA ARG A 107 -22.64 18.80 -0.01
C ARG A 107 -22.42 20.00 0.91
N PRO A 108 -21.90 21.12 0.40
CA PRO A 108 -21.50 22.26 1.19
C PRO A 108 -22.66 22.87 2.00
N SER A 109 -23.90 22.83 1.46
CA SER A 109 -25.10 23.35 2.13
C SER A 109 -25.47 22.58 3.42
N GLU A 110 -25.04 21.33 3.52
CA GLU A 110 -25.36 20.43 4.63
C GLU A 110 -24.11 20.13 5.51
N TYR A 111 -22.96 20.72 5.17
CA TYR A 111 -21.66 20.38 5.79
C TYR A 111 -21.39 18.86 5.80
N THR A 112 -21.77 18.18 4.71
CA THR A 112 -21.73 16.74 4.63
C THR A 112 -20.87 16.30 3.43
N VAL A 113 -20.09 15.25 3.61
CA VAL A 113 -19.39 14.51 2.55
C VAL A 113 -20.04 13.17 2.39
N VAL A 114 -20.36 12.81 1.16
CA VAL A 114 -20.95 11.51 0.79
C VAL A 114 -19.88 10.65 0.14
N ILE A 115 -19.64 9.47 0.72
CA ILE A 115 -18.77 8.44 0.17
C ILE A 115 -19.65 7.31 -0.33
N ALA A 116 -19.56 6.97 -1.62
CA ALA A 116 -20.46 5.99 -2.24
C ALA A 116 -19.71 5.09 -3.23
N GLY A 117 -20.31 3.91 -3.52
CA GLY A 117 -19.82 3.01 -4.55
C GLY A 117 -18.68 2.09 -4.14
N PHE A 118 -18.48 1.86 -2.84
CA PHE A 118 -17.49 0.92 -2.29
C PHE A 118 -18.14 -0.39 -1.82
N GLU A 119 -17.35 -1.44 -1.68
CA GLU A 119 -17.82 -2.71 -1.10
C GLU A 119 -18.11 -2.59 0.39
N THR A 120 -19.21 -3.21 0.86
CA THR A 120 -19.64 -3.16 2.27
C THR A 120 -18.58 -3.70 3.23
N SER A 121 -17.76 -4.66 2.80
CA SER A 121 -16.64 -5.22 3.57
C SER A 121 -15.58 -4.17 3.96
N LEU A 122 -15.43 -3.12 3.15
CA LEU A 122 -14.45 -2.05 3.36
C LEU A 122 -14.96 -0.89 4.22
N LEU A 123 -16.25 -0.91 4.60
CA LEU A 123 -16.90 0.19 5.32
C LEU A 123 -16.17 0.56 6.61
N GLN A 124 -15.78 -0.42 7.39
CA GLN A 124 -15.11 -0.18 8.67
C GLN A 124 -13.74 0.46 8.48
N ASP A 125 -12.93 -0.06 7.57
CA ASP A 125 -11.59 0.46 7.30
C ASP A 125 -11.62 1.88 6.73
N ILE A 126 -12.55 2.14 5.80
CA ILE A 126 -12.78 3.49 5.25
C ILE A 126 -13.25 4.44 6.35
N ALA A 127 -14.21 4.02 7.18
CA ALA A 127 -14.76 4.86 8.24
C ALA A 127 -13.70 5.20 9.31
N GLU A 128 -12.88 4.25 9.73
CA GLU A 128 -11.80 4.48 10.68
C GLU A 128 -10.78 5.48 10.12
N SER A 129 -10.29 5.26 8.90
CA SER A 129 -9.31 6.13 8.25
C SER A 129 -9.83 7.54 8.01
N VAL A 130 -11.10 7.67 7.62
CA VAL A 130 -11.73 8.97 7.37
C VAL A 130 -12.02 9.70 8.68
N ASN A 131 -12.45 8.99 9.73
CA ASN A 131 -12.72 9.62 11.04
C ASN A 131 -11.46 10.18 11.71
N GLU A 132 -10.29 9.60 11.47
CA GLU A 132 -9.03 10.14 11.96
C GLU A 132 -8.71 11.54 11.41
N ILE A 133 -9.13 11.82 10.18
CA ILE A 133 -8.75 13.06 9.47
C ILE A 133 -9.88 14.08 9.35
N LYS A 134 -11.14 13.66 9.46
CA LYS A 134 -12.28 14.56 9.24
C LYS A 134 -12.30 15.71 10.23
N PRO A 135 -12.58 16.94 9.80
CA PRO A 135 -12.88 18.03 10.70
C PRO A 135 -14.15 17.74 11.52
N ALA A 136 -14.18 18.17 12.78
CA ALA A 136 -15.28 17.90 13.70
C ALA A 136 -16.66 18.43 13.23
N HIS A 137 -16.66 19.45 12.36
CA HIS A 137 -17.88 20.08 11.86
C HIS A 137 -18.45 19.45 10.58
N ILE A 138 -17.78 18.44 10.00
CA ILE A 138 -18.21 17.77 8.77
C ILE A 138 -18.83 16.44 9.13
N ALA A 139 -20.07 16.20 8.69
CA ALA A 139 -20.72 14.90 8.71
C ALA A 139 -20.31 14.06 7.51
N ILE A 140 -20.21 12.74 7.68
CA ILE A 140 -19.93 11.82 6.58
C ILE A 140 -21.04 10.83 6.45
N THR A 141 -21.50 10.62 5.22
CA THR A 141 -22.51 9.62 4.87
C THR A 141 -21.87 8.57 4.00
N TYR A 142 -22.06 7.30 4.37
CA TYR A 142 -21.52 6.14 3.66
C TYR A 142 -22.64 5.40 2.91
N ASN A 143 -22.48 5.20 1.60
CA ASN A 143 -23.39 4.43 0.76
C ASN A 143 -22.61 3.30 0.09
N SER A 144 -22.67 2.09 0.62
CA SER A 144 -22.05 0.92 -0.01
C SER A 144 -22.85 0.43 -1.21
N HIS A 145 -22.19 -0.37 -2.08
CA HIS A 145 -22.79 -0.88 -3.32
C HIS A 145 -24.00 -1.80 -3.08
N ASP A 146 -24.05 -2.47 -1.90
CA ASP A 146 -25.06 -3.48 -1.57
C ASP A 146 -26.32 -2.90 -0.86
N VAL A 147 -26.33 -1.60 -0.59
CA VAL A 147 -27.48 -0.95 0.04
C VAL A 147 -28.27 -0.21 -1.01
N GLU A 148 -29.40 -0.78 -1.42
CA GLU A 148 -30.43 -0.04 -2.17
C GLU A 148 -30.72 1.28 -1.46
N VAL A 149 -30.74 2.35 -2.23
CA VAL A 149 -31.01 3.73 -1.83
C VAL A 149 -32.26 3.77 -0.92
N GLY A 150 -32.06 3.83 0.40
CA GLY A 150 -33.23 3.90 1.30
C GLY A 150 -32.97 3.92 2.81
N LYS A 151 -31.81 3.57 3.29
CA LYS A 151 -31.51 3.65 4.74
C LYS A 151 -30.14 4.26 5.01
N MET A 152 -30.15 5.56 5.31
CA MET A 152 -29.02 6.20 5.96
C MET A 152 -28.85 5.57 7.36
N GLN A 153 -27.72 4.94 7.62
CA GLN A 153 -27.30 4.68 8.99
C GLN A 153 -26.28 5.75 9.36
N GLU A 154 -26.70 6.68 10.23
CA GLU A 154 -25.82 7.56 10.96
C GLU A 154 -25.01 6.68 11.95
N TYR A 155 -23.72 6.52 11.70
CA TYR A 155 -22.80 6.08 12.75
C TYR A 155 -22.26 7.33 13.41
N VAL A 156 -22.97 7.79 14.44
CA VAL A 156 -22.51 8.78 15.42
C VAL A 156 -22.20 8.01 16.69
N SER A 157 -20.95 8.01 17.09
CA SER A 157 -20.59 7.93 18.52
C SER A 157 -19.16 8.37 18.72
#